data_c3c894385fb1ff89ff3df57c567757bb
#
_entry.id   c3c894385fb1ff89ff3df57c567757bb
#
_cell.length_a   1.000
_cell.length_b   1.000
_cell.length_c   1.000
_cell.angle_alpha   90.00
_cell.angle_beta   90.00
_cell.angle_gamma   90.00
#
_symmetry.space_group_name_H-M   'P 1'
#
loop_
_entity.id
_entity.type
_entity.pdbx_description
1 polymer ?
#
loop_
_entity_poly.entity_id
_entity_poly.type
_entity_poly.pdbx_seq_one_letter_code
_entity_poly.pdbx_strand_id
1 'polypeptide(L)'
;MVECYFLLLMCFQKGMPMTDEKQEVTAQAQAEEPAGESPKETPEKTRSLGVFSFEGDMPLAQAIPLGLQHVLAMFVGNLTPLLIVTSACGLAGAEFADVQLSLLQNAMWIAGVVTLIQLFGIGPVGGKVPIIMGTSSGFIGVFNSVAASMGGGLIAYGAIMGASLIGGLFEAVLGFFLKPLRRFFPAVVTGTVVLSIGLSLISVGVNAFGGGNTAPDFGSFENLCLALIVLIVILAVKHATTGFVSASSILAGIIVGYVVAGIMGLILPTTGVTADGVEYTKAWVLNWDKVAAASWFAIPNLLPVMPVSDMRAIAPVLVMFIVTAVETVGDISGVTQGGMNREATDKELSGGVVCDGLGSSLAAMFGVLPNTSFSQNVGLVTMTKMVNRKALACGAVFLILCGLCPKLGAVVSIMPQSVLGGAAVMMFASIVVSGIQLITREPLTPRNLSIVSVALGLGYGIGANPAVLAGSPEFVGLIFGGSGIVAAAAVAIILNIVLPKDENEKTPEKDANA
;
A
#
# COMPACT_ATOMS: atom_id res chain seq x y z
N MET A 1 1.07 -11.18 -38.34
CA MET A 1 1.79 -10.60 -37.18
C MET A 1 1.86 -11.57 -35.98
N VAL A 2 0.95 -12.50 -35.83
CA VAL A 2 0.96 -13.52 -34.75
C VAL A 2 1.95 -14.66 -35.02
N GLU A 3 2.19 -15.02 -36.29
CA GLU A 3 3.13 -16.07 -36.65
C GLU A 3 4.62 -15.69 -36.52
N CYS A 4 4.97 -14.42 -36.60
CA CYS A 4 6.35 -13.97 -36.35
C CYS A 4 6.75 -14.02 -34.85
N TYR A 5 5.80 -13.94 -33.94
CA TYR A 5 6.07 -14.03 -32.50
C TYR A 5 6.35 -15.46 -32.04
N PHE A 6 5.74 -16.45 -32.70
CA PHE A 6 5.94 -17.87 -32.39
C PHE A 6 7.30 -18.40 -32.91
N LEU A 7 7.80 -17.85 -33.99
CA LEU A 7 9.12 -18.19 -34.53
C LEU A 7 10.28 -17.63 -33.72
N LEU A 8 10.10 -16.46 -33.09
CA LEU A 8 11.11 -15.86 -32.21
C LEU A 8 11.23 -16.61 -30.87
N LEU A 9 10.15 -17.19 -30.35
CA LEU A 9 10.17 -18.03 -29.14
C LEU A 9 10.81 -19.40 -29.35
N MET A 10 10.74 -19.97 -30.56
CA MET A 10 11.38 -21.24 -30.90
C MET A 10 12.88 -21.14 -31.16
N CYS A 11 13.40 -19.96 -31.51
CA CYS A 11 14.84 -19.75 -31.68
C CYS A 11 15.62 -19.62 -30.35
N PHE A 12 14.95 -19.28 -29.26
CA PHE A 12 15.60 -19.18 -27.93
C PHE A 12 15.68 -20.50 -27.16
N GLN A 13 15.08 -21.60 -27.67
CA GLN A 13 15.02 -22.90 -26.99
C GLN A 13 16.00 -23.95 -27.53
N LYS A 14 16.87 -23.61 -28.48
CA LYS A 14 17.92 -24.53 -28.97
C LYS A 14 19.31 -24.03 -28.55
N GLY A 15 19.74 -24.53 -27.43
CA GLY A 15 21.05 -25.03 -27.05
C GLY A 15 22.31 -24.34 -27.49
N MET A 16 23.03 -23.75 -26.50
CA MET A 16 24.50 -23.75 -26.51
C MET A 16 25.00 -24.72 -25.43
N PRO A 17 25.98 -25.59 -25.73
CA PRO A 17 26.53 -26.51 -24.75
C PRO A 17 27.46 -25.76 -23.78
N MET A 18 27.28 -26.02 -22.48
CA MET A 18 28.22 -25.65 -21.46
C MET A 18 29.48 -26.48 -21.56
N THR A 19 30.58 -25.85 -21.86
CA THR A 19 31.91 -26.46 -21.77
C THR A 19 32.39 -26.46 -20.33
N ASP A 20 32.83 -27.61 -19.86
CA ASP A 20 33.52 -27.86 -18.59
C ASP A 20 34.83 -27.06 -18.51
N GLU A 21 34.84 -26.03 -17.66
CA GLU A 21 36.07 -25.37 -17.25
C GLU A 21 35.91 -24.79 -15.82
N LYS A 22 35.68 -25.69 -14.86
CA LYS A 22 35.76 -25.39 -13.42
C LYS A 22 36.11 -26.61 -12.58
N GLN A 23 37.23 -27.24 -12.89
CA GLN A 23 37.85 -28.23 -11.99
C GLN A 23 39.37 -28.18 -12.10
N GLU A 24 40.00 -27.08 -11.72
CA GLU A 24 41.47 -27.07 -11.50
C GLU A 24 41.96 -25.83 -10.74
N VAL A 25 41.29 -25.41 -9.63
CA VAL A 25 41.86 -24.40 -8.70
C VAL A 25 41.54 -24.75 -7.24
N THR A 26 41.57 -26.00 -6.83
CA THR A 26 41.41 -26.36 -5.42
C THR A 26 42.41 -27.44 -4.95
N ALA A 27 43.67 -27.29 -5.36
CA ALA A 27 44.71 -28.20 -4.85
C ALA A 27 46.09 -27.51 -4.83
N GLN A 28 46.27 -26.38 -4.08
CA GLN A 28 47.58 -25.90 -3.66
C GLN A 28 47.42 -24.71 -2.70
N ALA A 29 47.19 -24.97 -1.43
CA ALA A 29 47.56 -24.09 -0.30
C ALA A 29 47.31 -24.83 1.03
N GLN A 30 48.05 -25.90 1.25
CA GLN A 30 48.32 -26.41 2.60
C GLN A 30 49.84 -26.45 2.74
N ALA A 31 50.42 -25.44 3.34
CA ALA A 31 51.74 -25.50 3.99
C ALA A 31 51.94 -24.29 4.87
N GLU A 32 52.13 -24.61 6.17
CA GLU A 32 52.92 -23.89 7.18
C GLU A 32 52.37 -22.64 7.86
N GLU A 33 51.77 -22.83 9.04
CA GLU A 33 51.76 -21.89 10.15
C GLU A 33 53.15 -21.84 10.83
N PRO A 34 53.66 -20.66 11.18
CA PRO A 34 54.50 -20.49 12.34
C PRO A 34 53.74 -19.80 13.46
N ALA A 35 53.88 -20.39 14.67
CA ALA A 35 53.35 -19.94 15.92
C ALA A 35 53.87 -18.57 16.37
N GLY A 36 53.00 -17.73 16.94
CA GLY A 36 53.32 -16.80 18.00
C GLY A 36 53.46 -15.36 17.60
N GLU A 37 52.34 -14.60 17.77
CA GLU A 37 52.35 -13.25 18.35
C GLU A 37 50.89 -12.84 18.60
N SER A 38 50.59 -12.43 19.87
CA SER A 38 49.28 -11.90 20.28
C SER A 38 48.91 -10.69 19.42
N PRO A 39 47.66 -10.62 18.89
CA PRO A 39 47.25 -9.44 18.13
C PRO A 39 47.11 -8.26 19.10
N LYS A 40 47.91 -7.22 18.90
CA LYS A 40 47.65 -5.88 19.40
C LYS A 40 46.32 -5.42 18.83
N GLU A 41 45.40 -5.00 19.69
CA GLU A 41 44.18 -4.32 19.33
C GLU A 41 44.49 -3.13 18.42
N THR A 42 44.28 -3.32 17.14
CA THR A 42 44.25 -2.23 16.15
C THR A 42 42.93 -1.49 16.32
N PRO A 43 42.90 -0.15 16.42
CA PRO A 43 41.64 0.59 16.53
C PRO A 43 40.77 0.24 15.34
N GLU A 44 39.53 -0.12 15.64
CA GLU A 44 38.44 -0.43 14.71
C GLU A 44 38.41 0.65 13.63
N LYS A 45 38.98 0.37 12.46
CA LYS A 45 38.78 1.21 11.26
C LYS A 45 37.28 1.30 11.05
N THR A 46 36.72 2.49 11.27
CA THR A 46 35.36 2.87 10.91
C THR A 46 35.12 2.35 9.48
N ARG A 47 34.45 1.20 9.34
CA ARG A 47 34.01 0.71 8.03
C ARG A 47 33.15 1.81 7.44
N SER A 48 33.62 2.47 6.38
CA SER A 48 32.81 3.42 5.63
C SER A 48 31.55 2.68 5.18
N LEU A 49 30.41 3.01 5.82
CA LEU A 49 29.11 2.47 5.44
C LEU A 49 28.90 2.81 3.96
N GLY A 50 28.58 1.82 3.13
CA GLY A 50 28.31 2.05 1.71
C GLY A 50 27.22 3.12 1.54
N VAL A 51 27.29 3.94 0.49
CA VAL A 51 26.38 5.08 0.24
C VAL A 51 24.91 4.65 0.26
N PHE A 52 24.61 3.43 -0.19
CA PHE A 52 23.26 2.87 -0.21
C PHE A 52 22.82 2.22 1.12
N SER A 53 23.71 2.07 2.11
CA SER A 53 23.34 1.55 3.43
C SER A 53 22.39 2.49 4.16
N PHE A 54 21.61 1.97 5.11
CA PHE A 54 20.58 2.73 5.82
C PHE A 54 21.11 4.02 6.46
N GLU A 55 22.28 3.96 7.07
CA GLU A 55 22.97 5.09 7.72
C GLU A 55 24.09 5.68 6.88
N GLY A 56 24.19 5.28 5.59
CA GLY A 56 25.22 5.77 4.68
C GLY A 56 25.13 7.27 4.44
N ASP A 57 26.28 7.92 4.29
CA ASP A 57 26.32 9.36 3.97
C ASP A 57 26.16 9.58 2.47
N MET A 58 24.90 9.83 2.07
CA MET A 58 24.53 10.08 0.67
C MET A 58 24.49 11.58 0.39
N PRO A 59 25.15 12.07 -0.69
CA PRO A 59 25.02 13.45 -1.13
C PRO A 59 23.59 13.80 -1.52
N LEU A 60 23.10 15.00 -1.18
CA LEU A 60 21.75 15.45 -1.47
C LEU A 60 21.38 15.36 -2.96
N ALA A 61 22.35 15.62 -3.86
CA ALA A 61 22.12 15.51 -5.30
C ALA A 61 21.74 14.09 -5.75
N GLN A 62 22.12 13.04 -5.01
CA GLN A 62 21.71 11.66 -5.25
C GLN A 62 20.49 11.28 -4.41
N ALA A 63 20.40 11.79 -3.17
CA ALA A 63 19.33 11.48 -2.25
C ALA A 63 17.96 11.98 -2.74
N ILE A 64 17.89 13.20 -3.31
CA ILE A 64 16.66 13.81 -3.78
C ILE A 64 16.00 12.98 -4.90
N PRO A 65 16.66 12.64 -6.02
CA PRO A 65 16.04 11.83 -7.07
C PRO A 65 15.61 10.45 -6.58
N LEU A 66 16.41 9.79 -5.74
CA LEU A 66 16.08 8.47 -5.21
C LEU A 66 14.89 8.53 -4.23
N GLY A 67 14.86 9.53 -3.35
CA GLY A 67 13.71 9.75 -2.48
C GLY A 67 12.44 10.08 -3.25
N LEU A 68 12.55 10.92 -4.28
CA LEU A 68 11.44 11.25 -5.16
C LEU A 68 10.90 10.02 -5.90
N GLN A 69 11.76 9.10 -6.33
CA GLN A 69 11.36 7.83 -6.93
C GLN A 69 10.40 7.04 -6.03
N HIS A 70 10.71 6.94 -4.74
CA HIS A 70 9.84 6.26 -3.77
C HIS A 70 8.51 6.97 -3.56
N VAL A 71 8.53 8.30 -3.51
CA VAL A 71 7.30 9.10 -3.37
C VAL A 71 6.42 8.97 -4.61
N LEU A 72 6.98 9.07 -5.80
CA LEU A 72 6.19 8.96 -7.03
C LEU A 72 5.57 7.57 -7.21
N ALA A 73 6.22 6.52 -6.70
CA ALA A 73 5.66 5.17 -6.68
C ALA A 73 4.41 5.03 -5.79
N MET A 74 4.35 5.80 -4.67
CA MET A 74 3.24 5.74 -3.71
C MET A 74 2.26 6.91 -3.80
N PHE A 75 2.58 7.99 -4.49
CA PHE A 75 1.84 9.26 -4.47
C PHE A 75 0.36 9.09 -4.76
N VAL A 76 0.04 8.36 -5.83
CA VAL A 76 -1.34 8.06 -6.22
C VAL A 76 -2.00 7.12 -5.22
N GLY A 77 -1.28 6.07 -4.80
CA GLY A 77 -1.76 5.12 -3.79
C GLY A 77 -2.12 5.77 -2.46
N ASN A 78 -1.43 6.84 -2.08
CA ASN A 78 -1.72 7.61 -0.87
C ASN A 78 -3.03 8.42 -0.97
N LEU A 79 -3.42 8.88 -2.16
CA LEU A 79 -4.57 9.75 -2.35
C LEU A 79 -5.83 9.00 -2.82
N THR A 80 -5.64 7.88 -3.52
CA THR A 80 -6.74 7.05 -4.05
C THR A 80 -7.74 6.58 -2.99
N PRO A 81 -7.34 6.03 -1.83
CA PRO A 81 -8.27 5.59 -0.81
C PRO A 81 -9.17 6.72 -0.32
N LEU A 82 -8.61 7.90 -0.17
CA LEU A 82 -9.33 9.09 0.27
C LEU A 82 -10.39 9.52 -0.75
N LEU A 83 -10.04 9.55 -2.04
CA LEU A 83 -11.00 9.86 -3.11
C LEU A 83 -12.15 8.86 -3.17
N ILE A 84 -11.86 7.57 -3.00
CA ILE A 84 -12.87 6.51 -3.01
C ILE A 84 -13.81 6.64 -1.81
N VAL A 85 -13.27 6.80 -0.60
CA VAL A 85 -14.09 6.87 0.63
C VAL A 85 -14.88 8.18 0.69
N THR A 86 -14.31 9.32 0.31
CA THR A 86 -15.06 10.58 0.22
C THR A 86 -16.19 10.50 -0.81
N SER A 87 -15.96 9.83 -1.94
CA SER A 87 -17.02 9.56 -2.93
C SER A 87 -18.12 8.66 -2.36
N ALA A 88 -17.75 7.59 -1.65
CA ALA A 88 -18.72 6.70 -0.99
C ALA A 88 -19.55 7.40 0.09
N CYS A 89 -18.95 8.38 0.78
CA CYS A 89 -19.67 9.25 1.73
C CYS A 89 -20.49 10.36 1.04
N GLY A 90 -20.47 10.48 -0.29
CA GLY A 90 -21.18 11.54 -1.01
C GLY A 90 -20.49 12.91 -0.90
N LEU A 91 -19.21 12.97 -0.52
CA LEU A 91 -18.45 14.22 -0.34
C LEU A 91 -17.69 14.64 -1.61
N ALA A 92 -17.97 14.05 -2.77
CA ALA A 92 -17.33 14.41 -4.04
C ALA A 92 -18.03 15.59 -4.75
N GLY A 93 -19.19 16.05 -4.25
CA GLY A 93 -19.95 17.16 -4.81
C GLY A 93 -19.26 18.52 -4.71
N ALA A 94 -19.71 19.48 -5.50
CA ALA A 94 -19.16 20.85 -5.51
C ALA A 94 -19.26 21.55 -4.15
N GLU A 95 -20.29 21.24 -3.36
CA GLU A 95 -20.53 21.76 -2.02
C GLU A 95 -19.47 21.34 -0.99
N PHE A 96 -18.77 20.21 -1.23
CA PHE A 96 -17.71 19.69 -0.36
C PHE A 96 -16.30 19.88 -0.97
N ALA A 97 -16.17 20.66 -2.04
CA ALA A 97 -14.90 20.81 -2.75
C ALA A 97 -13.76 21.30 -1.86
N ASP A 98 -14.02 22.24 -0.97
CA ASP A 98 -13.03 22.79 -0.01
C ASP A 98 -12.63 21.73 1.03
N VAL A 99 -13.60 20.96 1.52
CA VAL A 99 -13.34 19.85 2.46
C VAL A 99 -12.47 18.80 1.79
N GLN A 100 -12.85 18.33 0.60
CA GLN A 100 -12.09 17.32 -0.15
C GLN A 100 -10.66 17.81 -0.45
N LEU A 101 -10.49 19.07 -0.85
CA LEU A 101 -9.18 19.66 -1.10
C LEU A 101 -8.33 19.67 0.17
N SER A 102 -8.90 20.06 1.31
CA SER A 102 -8.22 20.06 2.61
C SER A 102 -7.81 18.64 3.04
N LEU A 103 -8.67 17.65 2.82
CA LEU A 103 -8.36 16.25 3.13
C LEU A 103 -7.20 15.71 2.28
N LEU A 104 -7.18 16.00 0.97
CA LEU A 104 -6.08 15.59 0.07
C LEU A 104 -4.76 16.26 0.43
N GLN A 105 -4.79 17.54 0.78
CA GLN A 105 -3.65 18.30 1.27
C GLN A 105 -3.09 17.66 2.54
N ASN A 106 -3.95 17.41 3.51
CA ASN A 106 -3.58 16.80 4.79
C ASN A 106 -3.00 15.39 4.60
N ALA A 107 -3.53 14.59 3.67
CA ALA A 107 -3.02 13.25 3.40
C ALA A 107 -1.56 13.23 2.94
N MET A 108 -1.17 14.18 2.08
CA MET A 108 0.23 14.32 1.65
C MET A 108 1.12 14.75 2.81
N TRP A 109 0.66 15.72 3.61
CA TRP A 109 1.42 16.24 4.74
C TRP A 109 1.64 15.18 5.81
N ILE A 110 0.58 14.47 6.22
CA ILE A 110 0.64 13.41 7.22
C ILE A 110 1.54 12.25 6.76
N ALA A 111 1.41 11.81 5.51
CA ALA A 111 2.26 10.75 4.96
C ALA A 111 3.75 11.10 5.09
N GLY A 112 4.13 12.35 4.80
CA GLY A 112 5.50 12.82 4.97
C GLY A 112 5.94 12.87 6.43
N VAL A 113 5.11 13.41 7.34
CA VAL A 113 5.43 13.51 8.78
C VAL A 113 5.58 12.13 9.40
N VAL A 114 4.63 11.21 9.17
CA VAL A 114 4.68 9.86 9.73
C VAL A 114 5.85 9.06 9.15
N THR A 115 6.18 9.25 7.86
CA THR A 115 7.38 8.65 7.26
C THR A 115 8.66 9.12 7.97
N LEU A 116 8.79 10.41 8.29
CA LEU A 116 9.96 10.90 9.03
C LEU A 116 10.02 10.29 10.44
N ILE A 117 8.89 10.17 11.13
CA ILE A 117 8.83 9.50 12.44
C ILE A 117 9.25 8.04 12.31
N GLN A 118 8.78 7.34 11.29
CA GLN A 118 9.14 5.94 11.04
C GLN A 118 10.63 5.75 10.77
N LEU A 119 11.25 6.66 10.00
CA LEU A 119 12.67 6.59 9.62
C LEU A 119 13.62 6.94 10.76
N PHE A 120 13.30 7.96 11.57
CA PHE A 120 14.21 8.49 12.60
C PHE A 120 13.86 7.99 14.01
N GLY A 121 12.59 7.72 14.27
CA GLY A 121 12.07 7.31 15.56
C GLY A 121 12.01 8.44 16.58
N ILE A 122 10.98 8.44 17.41
CA ILE A 122 10.83 9.33 18.56
C ILE A 122 10.57 8.45 19.78
N GLY A 123 11.62 8.19 20.57
CA GLY A 123 11.53 7.26 21.69
C GLY A 123 11.19 5.84 21.22
N PRO A 124 10.05 5.23 21.67
CA PRO A 124 9.61 3.92 21.23
C PRO A 124 8.84 3.93 19.90
N VAL A 125 8.52 5.11 19.35
CA VAL A 125 7.74 5.28 18.12
C VAL A 125 8.67 5.32 16.93
N GLY A 126 8.43 4.46 15.94
CA GLY A 126 9.23 4.36 14.71
C GLY A 126 10.16 3.14 14.71
N GLY A 127 10.06 2.35 13.65
CA GLY A 127 10.85 1.13 13.45
C GLY A 127 12.30 1.40 13.05
N LYS A 128 12.64 2.62 12.61
CA LYS A 128 13.98 2.98 12.06
C LYS A 128 14.37 2.06 10.90
N VAL A 129 13.45 1.82 10.02
CA VAL A 129 13.57 0.95 8.83
C VAL A 129 13.24 1.72 7.56
N PRO A 130 13.72 1.30 6.39
CA PRO A 130 13.52 2.01 5.12
C PRO A 130 12.09 1.81 4.56
N ILE A 131 11.08 2.29 5.29
CA ILE A 131 9.67 2.23 4.90
C ILE A 131 9.12 3.64 4.73
N ILE A 132 8.26 3.80 3.72
CA ILE A 132 7.44 4.99 3.52
C ILE A 132 6.04 4.68 4.02
N MET A 133 5.46 5.65 4.72
CA MET A 133 4.13 5.58 5.30
C MET A 133 3.14 6.39 4.46
N GLY A 134 1.90 5.95 4.40
CA GLY A 134 0.84 6.69 3.72
C GLY A 134 -0.53 6.12 4.00
N THR A 135 -1.57 6.65 3.36
CA THR A 135 -2.96 6.27 3.57
C THR A 135 -3.19 4.80 3.22
N SER A 136 -3.75 4.04 4.14
CA SER A 136 -4.02 2.62 3.98
C SER A 136 -5.18 2.36 3.01
N SER A 137 -4.94 1.54 2.01
CA SER A 137 -6.00 1.04 1.13
C SER A 137 -6.85 -0.07 1.77
N GLY A 138 -6.32 -0.76 2.77
CA GLY A 138 -6.99 -1.88 3.43
C GLY A 138 -8.32 -1.51 4.08
N PHE A 139 -8.46 -0.26 4.53
CA PHE A 139 -9.69 0.23 5.17
C PHE A 139 -10.82 0.57 4.21
N ILE A 140 -10.58 0.67 2.88
CA ILE A 140 -11.59 1.11 1.90
C ILE A 140 -12.88 0.31 2.02
N GLY A 141 -12.79 -1.03 2.09
CA GLY A 141 -13.96 -1.90 2.18
C GLY A 141 -14.81 -1.64 3.42
N VAL A 142 -14.14 -1.56 4.59
CA VAL A 142 -14.81 -1.29 5.87
C VAL A 142 -15.42 0.11 5.88
N PHE A 143 -14.70 1.13 5.40
CA PHE A 143 -15.20 2.50 5.37
C PHE A 143 -16.36 2.69 4.39
N ASN A 144 -16.33 2.04 3.23
CA ASN A 144 -17.47 2.05 2.30
C ASN A 144 -18.71 1.41 2.94
N SER A 145 -18.54 0.34 3.73
CA SER A 145 -19.63 -0.30 4.46
C SER A 145 -20.18 0.62 5.57
N VAL A 146 -19.30 1.29 6.33
CA VAL A 146 -19.70 2.29 7.33
C VAL A 146 -20.46 3.44 6.66
N ALA A 147 -19.95 3.99 5.55
CA ALA A 147 -20.63 5.03 4.79
C ALA A 147 -22.02 4.61 4.35
N ALA A 148 -22.17 3.39 3.80
CA ALA A 148 -23.45 2.85 3.38
C ALA A 148 -24.41 2.64 4.56
N SER A 149 -23.96 2.08 5.68
CA SER A 149 -24.78 1.81 6.86
C SER A 149 -25.27 3.07 7.58
N MET A 150 -24.53 4.18 7.45
CA MET A 150 -24.86 5.46 8.08
C MET A 150 -25.52 6.46 7.12
N GLY A 151 -25.75 6.10 5.86
CA GLY A 151 -26.37 6.98 4.87
C GLY A 151 -25.46 8.08 4.32
N GLY A 152 -24.16 7.95 4.46
CA GLY A 152 -23.16 8.90 3.94
C GLY A 152 -23.08 10.22 4.68
N GLY A 153 -22.58 11.27 4.00
CA GLY A 153 -22.43 12.63 4.51
C GLY A 153 -21.26 12.82 5.49
N LEU A 154 -21.15 14.03 6.01
CA LEU A 154 -20.11 14.40 6.98
C LEU A 154 -20.20 13.62 8.29
N ILE A 155 -21.40 13.16 8.69
CA ILE A 155 -21.59 12.36 9.90
C ILE A 155 -20.96 10.99 9.75
N ALA A 156 -21.19 10.32 8.63
CA ALA A 156 -20.57 9.03 8.35
C ALA A 156 -19.04 9.16 8.24
N TYR A 157 -18.55 10.19 7.57
CA TYR A 157 -17.11 10.46 7.49
C TYR A 157 -16.52 10.78 8.87
N GLY A 158 -17.25 11.57 9.70
CA GLY A 158 -16.87 11.86 11.09
C GLY A 158 -16.80 10.59 11.95
N ALA A 159 -17.71 9.63 11.75
CA ALA A 159 -17.67 8.34 12.44
C ALA A 159 -16.46 7.49 11.99
N ILE A 160 -16.10 7.53 10.72
CA ILE A 160 -14.85 6.93 10.21
C ILE A 160 -13.64 7.54 10.90
N MET A 161 -13.59 8.88 11.03
CA MET A 161 -12.50 9.57 11.73
C MET A 161 -12.44 9.21 13.21
N GLY A 162 -13.59 9.18 13.91
CA GLY A 162 -13.67 8.77 15.32
C GLY A 162 -13.21 7.33 15.55
N ALA A 163 -13.64 6.42 14.67
CA ALA A 163 -13.21 5.02 14.70
C ALA A 163 -11.71 4.87 14.39
N SER A 164 -11.18 5.66 13.45
CA SER A 164 -9.76 5.67 13.08
C SER A 164 -8.89 6.21 14.21
N LEU A 165 -9.33 7.24 14.93
CA LEU A 165 -8.64 7.78 16.09
C LEU A 165 -8.49 6.73 17.20
N ILE A 166 -9.59 6.07 17.55
CA ILE A 166 -9.63 5.05 18.61
C ILE A 166 -8.85 3.82 18.17
N GLY A 167 -9.04 3.38 16.93
CA GLY A 167 -8.38 2.22 16.37
C GLY A 167 -6.87 2.38 16.24
N GLY A 168 -6.39 3.56 15.88
CA GLY A 168 -4.95 3.84 15.84
C GLY A 168 -4.31 3.81 17.22
N LEU A 169 -4.98 4.35 18.25
CA LEU A 169 -4.50 4.20 19.64
C LEU A 169 -4.47 2.72 20.07
N PHE A 170 -5.48 1.95 19.69
CA PHE A 170 -5.53 0.52 19.95
C PHE A 170 -4.36 -0.22 19.25
N GLU A 171 -4.08 0.07 17.99
CA GLU A 171 -2.95 -0.50 17.25
C GLU A 171 -1.60 -0.12 17.87
N ALA A 172 -1.44 1.12 18.32
CA ALA A 172 -0.24 1.54 19.05
C ALA A 172 -0.03 0.72 20.32
N VAL A 173 -1.10 0.45 21.07
CA VAL A 173 -1.03 -0.45 22.25
C VAL A 173 -0.66 -1.87 21.82
N LEU A 174 -1.24 -2.41 20.74
CA LEU A 174 -0.87 -3.73 20.21
C LEU A 174 0.63 -3.78 19.85
N GLY A 175 1.18 -2.70 19.30
CA GLY A 175 2.60 -2.61 18.96
C GLY A 175 3.52 -2.84 20.14
N PHE A 176 3.18 -2.36 21.33
CA PHE A 176 3.96 -2.64 22.56
C PHE A 176 3.92 -4.12 22.98
N PHE A 177 2.84 -4.84 22.65
CA PHE A 177 2.65 -6.25 22.94
C PHE A 177 2.94 -7.17 21.75
N LEU A 178 3.61 -6.67 20.72
CA LEU A 178 3.79 -7.41 19.47
C LEU A 178 4.62 -8.69 19.63
N LYS A 179 5.62 -8.68 20.53
CA LYS A 179 6.52 -9.84 20.73
C LYS A 179 5.78 -11.16 21.01
N PRO A 180 4.82 -11.24 21.95
CA PRO A 180 4.05 -12.46 22.15
C PRO A 180 3.05 -12.74 21.01
N LEU A 181 2.64 -11.72 20.26
CA LEU A 181 1.68 -11.84 19.17
C LEU A 181 2.31 -12.30 17.85
N ARG A 182 3.61 -12.04 17.62
CA ARG A 182 4.34 -12.39 16.39
C ARG A 182 4.16 -13.85 15.96
N ARG A 183 4.06 -14.77 16.91
CA ARG A 183 3.84 -16.21 16.65
C ARG A 183 2.53 -16.53 15.92
N PHE A 184 1.56 -15.60 15.95
CA PHE A 184 0.26 -15.77 15.28
C PHE A 184 0.29 -15.24 13.84
N PHE A 185 1.37 -14.56 13.44
CA PHE A 185 1.52 -13.86 12.17
C PHE A 185 2.71 -14.35 11.34
N PRO A 186 2.81 -15.69 11.07
CA PRO A 186 3.81 -16.20 10.12
C PRO A 186 3.55 -15.64 8.72
N ALA A 187 4.52 -15.77 7.80
CA ALA A 187 4.43 -15.18 6.48
C ALA A 187 3.23 -15.68 5.66
N VAL A 188 2.80 -16.93 5.87
CA VAL A 188 1.60 -17.48 5.24
C VAL A 188 0.32 -16.74 5.68
N VAL A 189 0.18 -16.40 6.96
CA VAL A 189 -0.98 -15.65 7.48
C VAL A 189 -0.94 -14.22 6.97
N THR A 190 0.20 -13.53 7.14
CA THR A 190 0.38 -12.15 6.67
C THR A 190 0.16 -12.03 5.16
N GLY A 191 0.74 -12.95 4.38
CA GLY A 191 0.56 -12.98 2.93
C GLY A 191 -0.88 -13.24 2.51
N THR A 192 -1.61 -14.11 3.22
CA THR A 192 -3.04 -14.37 2.96
C THR A 192 -3.88 -13.12 3.20
N VAL A 193 -3.58 -12.37 4.27
CA VAL A 193 -4.25 -11.10 4.58
C VAL A 193 -3.98 -10.07 3.49
N VAL A 194 -2.70 -9.83 3.12
CA VAL A 194 -2.33 -8.89 2.05
C VAL A 194 -2.96 -9.27 0.72
N LEU A 195 -2.96 -10.57 0.38
CA LEU A 195 -3.63 -11.08 -0.82
C LEU A 195 -5.13 -10.78 -0.81
N SER A 196 -5.80 -10.99 0.33
CA SER A 196 -7.24 -10.73 0.47
C SER A 196 -7.57 -9.23 0.36
N ILE A 197 -6.70 -8.34 0.87
CA ILE A 197 -6.82 -6.89 0.67
C ILE A 197 -6.80 -6.57 -0.83
N GLY A 198 -5.77 -7.02 -1.55
CA GLY A 198 -5.63 -6.77 -2.97
C GLY A 198 -6.83 -7.28 -3.78
N LEU A 199 -7.28 -8.52 -3.56
CA LEU A 199 -8.45 -9.11 -4.23
C LEU A 199 -9.73 -8.33 -3.98
N SER A 200 -9.98 -7.92 -2.73
CA SER A 200 -11.18 -7.15 -2.37
C SER A 200 -11.20 -5.76 -3.03
N LEU A 201 -10.03 -5.17 -3.26
CA LEU A 201 -9.91 -3.85 -3.85
C LEU A 201 -9.97 -3.85 -5.38
N ILE A 202 -9.75 -5.00 -6.05
CA ILE A 202 -9.85 -5.08 -7.52
C ILE A 202 -11.23 -4.63 -8.00
N SER A 203 -12.31 -5.06 -7.35
CA SER A 203 -13.67 -4.65 -7.70
C SER A 203 -13.89 -3.14 -7.56
N VAL A 204 -13.29 -2.52 -6.54
CA VAL A 204 -13.33 -1.06 -6.34
C VAL A 204 -12.58 -0.36 -7.48
N GLY A 205 -11.41 -0.88 -7.87
CA GLY A 205 -10.65 -0.38 -9.02
C GLY A 205 -11.42 -0.47 -10.33
N VAL A 206 -12.11 -1.59 -10.57
CA VAL A 206 -12.93 -1.80 -11.78
C VAL A 206 -14.16 -0.90 -11.80
N ASN A 207 -14.78 -0.64 -10.65
CA ASN A 207 -15.86 0.34 -10.56
C ASN A 207 -15.39 1.76 -10.94
N ALA A 208 -14.22 2.17 -10.45
CA ALA A 208 -13.61 3.44 -10.85
C ALA A 208 -13.23 3.43 -12.34
N PHE A 209 -12.74 2.30 -12.88
CA PHE A 209 -12.42 2.11 -14.29
C PHE A 209 -13.62 2.38 -15.20
N GLY A 210 -14.82 2.03 -14.76
CA GLY A 210 -16.07 2.34 -15.44
C GLY A 210 -16.54 3.80 -15.34
N GLY A 211 -15.82 4.66 -14.61
CA GLY A 211 -16.20 6.06 -14.38
C GLY A 211 -16.79 6.34 -13.00
N GLY A 212 -16.87 5.31 -12.12
CA GLY A 212 -17.48 5.39 -10.80
C GLY A 212 -18.97 5.00 -10.82
N ASN A 213 -19.35 4.05 -9.98
CA ASN A 213 -20.67 3.42 -9.97
C ASN A 213 -21.85 4.37 -9.65
N THR A 214 -21.58 5.58 -9.17
CA THR A 214 -22.59 6.63 -8.94
C THR A 214 -22.73 7.62 -10.11
N ALA A 215 -21.84 7.53 -11.10
CA ALA A 215 -21.88 8.42 -12.25
C ALA A 215 -23.02 8.01 -13.23
N PRO A 216 -23.78 8.96 -13.77
CA PRO A 216 -24.84 8.66 -14.74
C PRO A 216 -24.35 7.98 -16.02
N ASP A 217 -23.08 8.20 -16.39
CA ASP A 217 -22.39 7.60 -17.54
C ASP A 217 -21.47 6.43 -17.15
N PHE A 218 -21.73 5.78 -16.00
CA PHE A 218 -21.01 4.59 -15.58
C PHE A 218 -21.01 3.50 -16.66
N GLY A 219 -19.83 2.94 -16.95
CA GLY A 219 -19.67 1.90 -17.97
C GLY A 219 -19.73 2.42 -19.42
N SER A 220 -19.78 3.73 -19.63
CA SER A 220 -19.72 4.29 -20.99
C SER A 220 -18.43 3.90 -21.72
N PHE A 221 -18.51 3.83 -23.05
CA PHE A 221 -17.36 3.47 -23.88
C PHE A 221 -16.21 4.46 -23.71
N GLU A 222 -16.51 5.74 -23.53
CA GLU A 222 -15.55 6.81 -23.30
C GLU A 222 -14.76 6.57 -22.00
N ASN A 223 -15.45 6.24 -20.89
CA ASN A 223 -14.83 5.92 -19.60
C ASN A 223 -13.93 4.70 -19.71
N LEU A 224 -14.41 3.62 -20.35
CA LEU A 224 -13.66 2.38 -20.53
C LEU A 224 -12.39 2.59 -21.38
N CYS A 225 -12.51 3.33 -22.50
CA CYS A 225 -11.38 3.65 -23.36
C CYS A 225 -10.33 4.49 -22.62
N LEU A 226 -10.75 5.51 -21.88
CA LEU A 226 -9.84 6.38 -21.11
C LEU A 226 -9.07 5.56 -20.05
N ALA A 227 -9.77 4.75 -19.29
CA ALA A 227 -9.15 3.89 -18.28
C ALA A 227 -8.21 2.84 -18.89
N LEU A 228 -8.56 2.25 -20.02
CA LEU A 228 -7.73 1.28 -20.74
C LEU A 228 -6.45 1.95 -21.27
N ILE A 229 -6.53 3.16 -21.82
CA ILE A 229 -5.35 3.92 -22.27
C ILE A 229 -4.40 4.14 -21.09
N VAL A 230 -4.91 4.57 -19.94
CA VAL A 230 -4.10 4.76 -18.71
C VAL A 230 -3.39 3.46 -18.34
N LEU A 231 -4.11 2.34 -18.28
CA LEU A 231 -3.55 1.03 -17.93
C LEU A 231 -2.47 0.58 -18.94
N ILE A 232 -2.71 0.74 -20.24
CA ILE A 232 -1.74 0.40 -21.28
C ILE A 232 -0.48 1.25 -21.15
N VAL A 233 -0.61 2.55 -20.90
CA VAL A 233 0.54 3.46 -20.71
C VAL A 233 1.35 3.04 -19.47
N ILE A 234 0.69 2.71 -18.36
CA ILE A 234 1.37 2.22 -17.15
C ILE A 234 2.19 0.97 -17.48
N LEU A 235 1.59 -0.01 -18.14
CA LEU A 235 2.27 -1.25 -18.52
C LEU A 235 3.42 -0.99 -19.49
N ALA A 236 3.21 -0.16 -20.51
CA ALA A 236 4.25 0.19 -21.48
C ALA A 236 5.44 0.87 -20.81
N VAL A 237 5.21 1.89 -19.98
CA VAL A 237 6.27 2.61 -19.27
C VAL A 237 6.99 1.68 -18.29
N LYS A 238 6.25 0.85 -17.53
CA LYS A 238 6.82 -0.07 -16.55
C LYS A 238 7.75 -1.11 -17.18
N HIS A 239 7.44 -1.62 -18.37
CA HIS A 239 8.20 -2.68 -19.02
C HIS A 239 9.23 -2.16 -20.05
N ALA A 240 8.96 -1.03 -20.70
CA ALA A 240 9.88 -0.46 -21.70
C ALA A 240 10.98 0.40 -21.07
N THR A 241 10.88 0.75 -19.78
CA THR A 241 11.86 1.63 -19.10
C THR A 241 12.39 0.99 -17.83
N THR A 242 13.45 1.58 -17.26
CA THR A 242 14.08 1.11 -16.02
C THR A 242 14.27 2.24 -15.03
N GLY A 243 14.61 1.91 -13.79
CA GLY A 243 14.94 2.89 -12.75
C GLY A 243 13.79 3.84 -12.42
N PHE A 244 14.10 5.14 -12.37
CA PHE A 244 13.17 6.20 -11.97
C PHE A 244 11.89 6.24 -12.83
N VAL A 245 12.00 6.12 -14.16
CA VAL A 245 10.87 6.22 -15.08
C VAL A 245 9.92 5.04 -14.90
N SER A 246 10.45 3.83 -14.79
CA SER A 246 9.65 2.62 -14.53
C SER A 246 8.92 2.69 -13.18
N ALA A 247 9.58 3.18 -12.13
CA ALA A 247 8.94 3.38 -10.81
C ALA A 247 7.82 4.44 -10.85
N SER A 248 7.93 5.43 -11.75
CA SER A 248 6.95 6.49 -11.93
C SER A 248 5.84 6.13 -12.94
N SER A 249 5.75 4.88 -13.39
CA SER A 249 4.83 4.44 -14.47
C SER A 249 3.36 4.78 -14.18
N ILE A 250 2.90 4.63 -12.93
CA ILE A 250 1.51 4.96 -12.54
C ILE A 250 1.25 6.45 -12.72
N LEU A 251 2.16 7.30 -12.27
CA LEU A 251 2.05 8.75 -12.47
C LEU A 251 2.07 9.12 -13.96
N ALA A 252 2.94 8.50 -14.75
CA ALA A 252 2.99 8.70 -16.21
C ALA A 252 1.65 8.34 -16.88
N GLY A 253 1.04 7.22 -16.49
CA GLY A 253 -0.28 6.82 -16.96
C GLY A 253 -1.36 7.86 -16.63
N ILE A 254 -1.35 8.38 -15.40
CA ILE A 254 -2.30 9.41 -14.97
C ILE A 254 -2.09 10.71 -15.77
N ILE A 255 -0.86 11.17 -15.96
CA ILE A 255 -0.57 12.37 -16.75
C ILE A 255 -1.12 12.21 -18.17
N VAL A 256 -0.86 11.07 -18.81
CA VAL A 256 -1.43 10.78 -20.14
C VAL A 256 -2.96 10.73 -20.06
N GLY A 257 -3.54 10.13 -19.03
CA GLY A 257 -4.99 10.13 -18.79
C GLY A 257 -5.59 11.54 -18.72
N TYR A 258 -4.94 12.46 -18.01
CA TYR A 258 -5.36 13.87 -17.98
C TYR A 258 -5.30 14.53 -19.37
N VAL A 259 -4.22 14.30 -20.11
CA VAL A 259 -4.07 14.85 -21.47
C VAL A 259 -5.17 14.31 -22.38
N VAL A 260 -5.42 12.99 -22.33
CA VAL A 260 -6.49 12.36 -23.15
C VAL A 260 -7.87 12.87 -22.73
N ALA A 261 -8.17 12.96 -21.43
CA ALA A 261 -9.43 13.53 -20.94
C ALA A 261 -9.61 15.00 -21.38
N GLY A 262 -8.54 15.80 -21.34
CA GLY A 262 -8.55 17.17 -21.86
C GLY A 262 -8.84 17.24 -23.37
N ILE A 263 -8.21 16.37 -24.16
CA ILE A 263 -8.48 16.28 -25.62
C ILE A 263 -9.92 15.83 -25.87
N MET A 264 -10.42 14.83 -25.11
CA MET A 264 -11.81 14.39 -25.20
C MET A 264 -12.78 15.55 -24.94
N GLY A 265 -12.49 16.41 -23.95
CA GLY A 265 -13.30 17.60 -23.64
C GLY A 265 -13.33 18.65 -24.75
N LEU A 266 -12.37 18.65 -25.70
CA LEU A 266 -12.36 19.53 -26.87
C LEU A 266 -13.12 18.95 -28.08
N ILE A 267 -13.24 17.61 -28.16
CA ILE A 267 -13.73 16.91 -29.35
C ILE A 267 -15.12 16.29 -29.12
N LEU A 268 -15.39 15.79 -27.91
CA LEU A 268 -16.59 15.04 -27.55
C LEU A 268 -17.58 15.91 -26.76
N PRO A 269 -18.90 15.59 -26.82
CA PRO A 269 -19.89 16.26 -25.97
C PRO A 269 -19.57 16.03 -24.49
N THR A 270 -19.46 17.12 -23.73
CA THR A 270 -19.12 17.09 -22.29
C THR A 270 -20.33 16.83 -21.40
N THR A 271 -21.53 16.97 -21.95
CA THR A 271 -22.80 16.70 -21.27
C THR A 271 -23.49 15.47 -21.85
N GLY A 272 -24.35 14.87 -21.07
CA GLY A 272 -25.25 13.79 -21.46
C GLY A 272 -26.62 14.03 -20.85
N VAL A 273 -27.62 13.24 -21.27
CA VAL A 273 -28.99 13.31 -20.75
C VAL A 273 -29.36 11.94 -20.22
N THR A 274 -29.87 11.87 -18.97
CA THR A 274 -30.37 10.63 -18.37
C THR A 274 -31.67 10.17 -19.04
N ALA A 275 -32.12 8.94 -18.78
CA ALA A 275 -33.39 8.43 -19.28
C ALA A 275 -34.58 9.30 -18.87
N ASP A 276 -34.48 9.98 -17.73
CA ASP A 276 -35.50 10.90 -17.19
C ASP A 276 -35.39 12.33 -17.75
N GLY A 277 -34.52 12.58 -18.73
CA GLY A 277 -34.35 13.88 -19.38
C GLY A 277 -33.52 14.89 -18.59
N VAL A 278 -32.81 14.47 -17.54
CA VAL A 278 -31.94 15.35 -16.74
C VAL A 278 -30.56 15.45 -17.39
N GLU A 279 -30.11 16.67 -17.65
CA GLU A 279 -28.77 16.92 -18.17
C GLU A 279 -27.71 16.73 -17.06
N TYR A 280 -26.61 16.06 -17.40
CA TYR A 280 -25.48 15.85 -16.49
C TYR A 280 -24.14 16.09 -17.20
N THR A 281 -23.10 16.42 -16.43
CA THR A 281 -21.73 16.48 -16.92
C THR A 281 -21.11 15.09 -16.86
N LYS A 282 -20.47 14.63 -17.94
CA LYS A 282 -19.82 13.30 -18.00
C LYS A 282 -18.67 13.20 -17.00
N ALA A 283 -18.47 12.00 -16.44
CA ALA A 283 -17.53 11.75 -15.35
C ALA A 283 -16.04 11.99 -15.71
N TRP A 284 -15.69 11.96 -16.99
CA TRP A 284 -14.33 12.19 -17.47
C TRP A 284 -14.00 13.67 -17.76
N VAL A 285 -14.94 14.60 -17.58
CA VAL A 285 -14.73 16.04 -17.85
C VAL A 285 -13.91 16.68 -16.73
N LEU A 286 -12.84 17.39 -17.12
CA LEU A 286 -11.94 18.09 -16.20
C LEU A 286 -12.48 19.47 -15.82
N ASN A 287 -12.60 19.75 -14.53
CA ASN A 287 -12.99 21.06 -14.01
C ASN A 287 -11.76 21.87 -13.57
N TRP A 288 -11.14 22.59 -14.52
CA TRP A 288 -9.94 23.38 -14.25
C TRP A 288 -10.18 24.61 -13.37
N ASP A 289 -11.43 25.07 -13.23
CA ASP A 289 -11.77 26.23 -12.39
C ASP A 289 -11.44 25.95 -10.92
N LYS A 290 -11.62 24.71 -10.45
CA LYS A 290 -11.20 24.28 -9.10
C LYS A 290 -9.70 24.46 -8.87
N VAL A 291 -8.88 24.13 -9.88
CA VAL A 291 -7.42 24.29 -9.81
C VAL A 291 -7.03 25.77 -9.84
N ALA A 292 -7.69 26.55 -10.69
CA ALA A 292 -7.44 28.00 -10.79
C ALA A 292 -7.74 28.71 -9.45
N ALA A 293 -8.85 28.36 -8.80
CA ALA A 293 -9.29 28.94 -7.53
C ALA A 293 -8.41 28.54 -6.34
N ALA A 294 -7.74 27.39 -6.37
CA ALA A 294 -6.93 26.89 -5.26
C ALA A 294 -5.70 27.78 -5.01
N SER A 295 -5.36 28.01 -3.73
CA SER A 295 -4.18 28.76 -3.34
C SER A 295 -2.88 27.99 -3.57
N TRP A 296 -1.75 28.72 -3.66
CA TRP A 296 -0.43 28.12 -3.78
C TRP A 296 0.11 27.61 -2.44
N PHE A 297 -0.33 28.20 -1.33
CA PHE A 297 0.13 27.86 0.01
C PHE A 297 -1.03 27.89 0.99
N ALA A 298 -1.17 26.84 1.77
CA ALA A 298 -2.04 26.79 2.95
C ALA A 298 -1.46 25.82 3.99
N ILE A 299 -1.74 26.10 5.24
CA ILE A 299 -1.38 25.23 6.35
C ILE A 299 -2.43 24.12 6.45
N PRO A 300 -2.01 22.86 6.67
CA PRO A 300 -2.93 21.74 6.88
C PRO A 300 -3.95 22.01 7.99
N ASN A 301 -5.22 21.77 7.71
CA ASN A 301 -6.31 22.01 8.65
C ASN A 301 -6.41 20.90 9.69
N LEU A 302 -6.38 21.26 10.96
CA LEU A 302 -6.71 20.36 12.05
C LEU A 302 -8.24 20.25 12.18
N LEU A 303 -8.75 19.02 12.31
CA LEU A 303 -10.17 18.69 12.46
C LEU A 303 -11.07 19.28 11.36
N PRO A 304 -10.74 19.10 10.07
CA PRO A 304 -11.59 19.59 8.98
C PRO A 304 -12.97 18.92 8.98
N VAL A 305 -13.05 17.72 9.54
CA VAL A 305 -14.29 17.00 9.88
C VAL A 305 -14.17 16.52 11.32
N MET A 306 -15.17 16.84 12.13
CA MET A 306 -15.19 16.46 13.55
C MET A 306 -15.35 14.95 13.71
N PRO A 307 -14.46 14.27 14.47
CA PRO A 307 -14.61 12.85 14.80
C PRO A 307 -15.89 12.60 15.61
N VAL A 308 -16.66 11.60 15.20
CA VAL A 308 -17.89 11.15 15.87
C VAL A 308 -17.69 9.73 16.40
N SER A 309 -18.11 9.48 17.63
CA SER A 309 -18.05 8.13 18.22
C SER A 309 -19.31 7.36 17.87
N ASP A 310 -19.19 6.30 17.04
CA ASP A 310 -20.28 5.40 16.68
C ASP A 310 -19.76 3.96 16.66
N MET A 311 -20.43 3.06 17.40
CA MET A 311 -20.00 1.67 17.51
C MET A 311 -20.11 0.90 16.18
N ARG A 312 -21.01 1.33 15.28
CA ARG A 312 -21.13 0.75 13.93
C ARG A 312 -19.87 0.95 13.09
N ALA A 313 -19.14 2.04 13.35
CA ALA A 313 -17.84 2.31 12.74
C ALA A 313 -16.68 1.72 13.55
N ILE A 314 -16.69 1.90 14.89
CA ILE A 314 -15.58 1.52 15.78
C ILE A 314 -15.31 0.01 15.72
N ALA A 315 -16.34 -0.84 15.84
CA ALA A 315 -16.14 -2.28 15.97
C ALA A 315 -15.44 -2.90 14.74
N PRO A 316 -15.90 -2.72 13.48
CA PRO A 316 -15.22 -3.29 12.32
C PRO A 316 -13.84 -2.63 12.06
N VAL A 317 -13.69 -1.35 12.39
CA VAL A 317 -12.41 -0.63 12.22
C VAL A 317 -11.35 -1.12 13.20
N LEU A 318 -11.69 -1.42 14.46
CA LEU A 318 -10.76 -2.03 15.43
C LEU A 318 -10.20 -3.36 14.93
N VAL A 319 -11.04 -4.20 14.34
CA VAL A 319 -10.57 -5.48 13.77
C VAL A 319 -9.65 -5.23 12.57
N MET A 320 -9.95 -4.22 11.75
CA MET A 320 -9.09 -3.85 10.63
C MET A 320 -7.72 -3.34 11.09
N PHE A 321 -7.63 -2.67 12.24
CA PHE A 321 -6.34 -2.28 12.83
C PHE A 321 -5.47 -3.46 13.30
N ILE A 322 -6.07 -4.60 13.65
CA ILE A 322 -5.30 -5.84 13.84
C ILE A 322 -4.72 -6.31 12.51
N VAL A 323 -5.50 -6.19 11.44
CA VAL A 323 -5.07 -6.57 10.08
C VAL A 323 -3.90 -5.71 9.60
N THR A 324 -3.97 -4.37 9.79
CA THR A 324 -2.88 -3.46 9.40
C THR A 324 -1.63 -3.64 10.24
N ALA A 325 -1.76 -3.93 11.52
CA ALA A 325 -0.60 -4.31 12.35
C ALA A 325 0.14 -5.54 11.77
N VAL A 326 -0.62 -6.53 11.26
CA VAL A 326 -0.05 -7.71 10.57
C VAL A 326 0.63 -7.32 9.26
N GLU A 327 -0.01 -6.46 8.46
CA GLU A 327 0.54 -5.92 7.20
C GLU A 327 1.88 -5.21 7.47
N THR A 328 1.93 -4.31 8.43
CA THR A 328 3.14 -3.54 8.81
C THR A 328 4.27 -4.46 9.27
N VAL A 329 3.98 -5.52 10.04
CA VAL A 329 4.98 -6.55 10.42
C VAL A 329 5.54 -7.24 9.17
N GLY A 330 4.69 -7.57 8.21
CA GLY A 330 5.08 -8.17 6.93
C GLY A 330 5.98 -7.25 6.10
N ASP A 331 5.62 -5.99 5.99
CA ASP A 331 6.35 -4.98 5.22
C ASP A 331 7.72 -4.67 5.85
N ILE A 332 7.79 -4.50 7.17
CA ILE A 332 9.06 -4.32 7.89
C ILE A 332 9.98 -5.53 7.68
N SER A 333 9.44 -6.74 7.83
CA SER A 333 10.18 -7.97 7.55
C SER A 333 10.61 -8.03 6.08
N GLY A 334 9.76 -7.54 5.16
CA GLY A 334 10.04 -7.47 3.74
C GLY A 334 11.21 -6.57 3.39
N VAL A 335 11.26 -5.34 3.91
CA VAL A 335 12.35 -4.40 3.62
C VAL A 335 13.65 -4.77 4.33
N THR A 336 13.59 -5.35 5.53
CA THR A 336 14.81 -5.77 6.25
C THR A 336 15.43 -6.99 5.60
N GLN A 337 14.66 -8.00 5.21
CA GLN A 337 15.19 -9.15 4.47
C GLN A 337 15.55 -8.80 3.03
N GLY A 338 14.62 -8.17 2.30
CA GLY A 338 14.78 -7.87 0.88
C GLY A 338 15.79 -6.75 0.61
N GLY A 339 15.81 -5.69 1.42
CA GLY A 339 16.66 -4.52 1.25
C GLY A 339 17.96 -4.59 2.03
N MET A 340 17.90 -4.98 3.32
CA MET A 340 19.02 -4.92 4.25
C MET A 340 19.72 -6.28 4.45
N ASN A 341 19.21 -7.36 3.84
CA ASN A 341 19.70 -8.75 3.94
C ASN A 341 19.86 -9.24 5.39
N ARG A 342 18.92 -8.90 6.26
CA ARG A 342 18.84 -9.35 7.64
C ARG A 342 17.39 -9.47 8.11
N GLU A 343 17.17 -10.17 9.19
CA GLU A 343 15.86 -10.20 9.83
C GLU A 343 15.55 -8.90 10.57
N ALA A 344 14.25 -8.61 10.70
CA ALA A 344 13.76 -7.52 11.52
C ALA A 344 13.89 -7.85 13.00
N THR A 345 14.35 -6.90 13.78
CA THR A 345 14.40 -7.02 15.24
C THR A 345 13.03 -6.78 15.88
N ASP A 346 12.80 -7.35 17.08
CA ASP A 346 11.55 -7.09 17.82
C ASP A 346 11.29 -5.60 18.08
N LYS A 347 12.37 -4.79 18.25
CA LYS A 347 12.26 -3.33 18.43
C LYS A 347 11.81 -2.61 17.17
N GLU A 348 12.30 -3.03 16.01
CA GLU A 348 11.91 -2.47 14.71
C GLU A 348 10.45 -2.78 14.41
N LEU A 349 10.03 -4.02 14.63
CA LEU A 349 8.64 -4.43 14.44
C LEU A 349 7.70 -3.69 15.39
N SER A 350 8.02 -3.70 16.70
CA SER A 350 7.21 -3.01 17.71
C SER A 350 7.13 -1.51 17.47
N GLY A 351 8.29 -0.86 17.27
CA GLY A 351 8.35 0.58 17.00
C GLY A 351 7.63 0.97 15.70
N GLY A 352 7.68 0.11 14.69
CA GLY A 352 6.98 0.30 13.43
C GLY A 352 5.47 0.26 13.57
N VAL A 353 4.92 -0.73 14.26
CA VAL A 353 3.48 -0.85 14.50
C VAL A 353 2.98 0.26 15.44
N VAL A 354 3.76 0.64 16.47
CA VAL A 354 3.43 1.81 17.31
C VAL A 354 3.34 3.09 16.48
N CYS A 355 4.28 3.26 15.53
CA CYS A 355 4.27 4.42 14.62
C CYS A 355 3.06 4.39 13.67
N ASP A 356 2.67 3.22 13.19
CA ASP A 356 1.50 3.01 12.33
C ASP A 356 0.22 3.44 13.08
N GLY A 357 0.01 2.91 14.28
CA GLY A 357 -1.16 3.24 15.09
C GLY A 357 -1.22 4.72 15.49
N LEU A 358 -0.14 5.29 16.03
CA LEU A 358 -0.11 6.72 16.39
C LEU A 358 -0.21 7.63 15.17
N GLY A 359 0.42 7.23 14.06
CA GLY A 359 0.31 7.91 12.76
C GLY A 359 -1.12 7.93 12.23
N SER A 360 -1.84 6.81 12.39
CA SER A 360 -3.27 6.68 12.04
C SER A 360 -4.16 7.57 12.91
N SER A 361 -3.90 7.62 14.22
CA SER A 361 -4.62 8.52 15.12
C SER A 361 -4.36 9.99 14.78
N LEU A 362 -3.11 10.34 14.48
CA LEU A 362 -2.74 11.67 14.01
C LEU A 362 -3.43 12.00 12.68
N ALA A 363 -3.44 11.05 11.74
CA ALA A 363 -4.12 11.19 10.45
C ALA A 363 -5.61 11.51 10.63
N ALA A 364 -6.30 10.78 11.52
CA ALA A 364 -7.71 10.99 11.82
C ALA A 364 -8.00 12.40 12.37
N MET A 365 -7.09 12.97 13.17
CA MET A 365 -7.21 14.37 13.64
C MET A 365 -7.10 15.38 12.49
N PHE A 366 -6.43 15.04 11.40
CA PHE A 366 -6.36 15.86 10.20
C PHE A 366 -7.40 15.45 9.14
N GLY A 367 -8.38 14.63 9.52
CA GLY A 367 -9.44 14.17 8.63
C GLY A 367 -8.97 13.17 7.58
N VAL A 368 -7.78 12.59 7.73
CA VAL A 368 -7.18 11.62 6.80
C VAL A 368 -7.48 10.21 7.28
N LEU A 369 -7.63 9.30 6.34
CA LEU A 369 -7.79 7.87 6.63
C LEU A 369 -6.53 7.31 7.31
N PRO A 370 -6.62 6.16 8.02
CA PRO A 370 -5.49 5.55 8.70
C PRO A 370 -4.24 5.45 7.84
N ASN A 371 -3.10 5.63 8.46
CA ASN A 371 -1.79 5.54 7.84
C ASN A 371 -1.26 4.10 7.99
N THR A 372 -0.50 3.60 7.02
CA THR A 372 0.19 2.31 7.11
C THR A 372 1.46 2.31 6.26
N SER A 373 2.26 1.25 6.39
CA SER A 373 3.41 1.02 5.52
C SER A 373 2.95 0.74 4.07
N PHE A 374 3.74 1.23 3.10
CA PHE A 374 3.44 1.03 1.67
C PHE A 374 4.13 -0.20 1.11
N SER A 375 3.39 -1.31 0.94
CA SER A 375 3.89 -2.59 0.42
C SER A 375 4.50 -2.48 -0.98
N GLN A 376 4.04 -1.54 -1.83
CA GLN A 376 4.64 -1.28 -3.14
C GLN A 376 6.09 -0.80 -3.02
N ASN A 377 6.40 -0.01 -1.99
CA ASN A 377 7.75 0.47 -1.72
C ASN A 377 8.67 -0.63 -1.19
N VAL A 378 8.12 -1.65 -0.52
CA VAL A 378 8.87 -2.86 -0.13
C VAL A 378 9.45 -3.55 -1.37
N GLY A 379 8.64 -3.72 -2.41
CA GLY A 379 9.09 -4.25 -3.69
C GLY A 379 10.21 -3.40 -4.33
N LEU A 380 10.05 -2.07 -4.32
CA LEU A 380 11.05 -1.15 -4.86
C LEU A 380 12.38 -1.23 -4.09
N VAL A 381 12.34 -1.23 -2.76
CA VAL A 381 13.52 -1.40 -1.90
C VAL A 381 14.21 -2.74 -2.17
N THR A 382 13.43 -3.82 -2.29
CA THR A 382 13.97 -5.17 -2.54
C THR A 382 14.70 -5.26 -3.88
N MET A 383 14.15 -4.61 -4.92
CA MET A 383 14.75 -4.61 -6.27
C MET A 383 15.97 -3.69 -6.38
N THR A 384 15.89 -2.49 -5.81
CA THR A 384 16.94 -1.48 -5.96
C THR A 384 18.03 -1.56 -4.90
N LYS A 385 17.75 -2.26 -3.79
CA LYS A 385 18.60 -2.28 -2.59
C LYS A 385 18.87 -0.89 -2.01
N MET A 386 18.05 0.10 -2.37
CA MET A 386 18.15 1.46 -1.88
C MET A 386 17.42 1.56 -0.54
N VAL A 387 18.18 1.49 0.55
CA VAL A 387 17.67 1.56 1.93
C VAL A 387 18.10 2.84 2.65
N ASN A 388 18.77 3.77 1.96
CA ASN A 388 19.36 4.94 2.58
C ASN A 388 18.32 5.87 3.22
N ARG A 389 18.46 6.13 4.51
CA ARG A 389 17.56 6.97 5.32
C ARG A 389 17.45 8.41 4.79
N LYS A 390 18.56 9.02 4.36
CA LYS A 390 18.57 10.40 3.86
C LYS A 390 17.77 10.52 2.57
N ALA A 391 17.89 9.55 1.66
CA ALA A 391 17.11 9.54 0.42
C ALA A 391 15.60 9.46 0.70
N LEU A 392 15.19 8.52 1.55
CA LEU A 392 13.77 8.38 1.93
C LEU A 392 13.25 9.62 2.67
N ALA A 393 14.08 10.24 3.53
CA ALA A 393 13.73 11.48 4.20
C ALA A 393 13.54 12.66 3.22
N CYS A 394 14.35 12.76 2.15
CA CYS A 394 14.12 13.74 1.09
C CYS A 394 12.75 13.54 0.43
N GLY A 395 12.35 12.30 0.19
CA GLY A 395 11.00 11.98 -0.30
C GLY A 395 9.91 12.40 0.68
N ALA A 396 10.06 12.10 1.96
CA ALA A 396 9.10 12.50 3.00
C ALA A 396 8.96 14.03 3.12
N VAL A 397 10.07 14.77 3.05
CA VAL A 397 10.06 16.24 3.01
C VAL A 397 9.32 16.75 1.77
N PHE A 398 9.52 16.12 0.62
CA PHE A 398 8.78 16.46 -0.60
C PHE A 398 7.27 16.27 -0.44
N LEU A 399 6.81 15.18 0.22
CA LEU A 399 5.39 14.98 0.55
C LEU A 399 4.85 16.08 1.46
N ILE A 400 5.63 16.49 2.48
CA ILE A 400 5.24 17.61 3.35
C ILE A 400 5.07 18.89 2.54
N LEU A 401 5.99 19.20 1.64
CA LEU A 401 5.91 20.37 0.77
C LEU A 401 4.70 20.30 -0.18
N CYS A 402 4.40 19.12 -0.74
CA CYS A 402 3.19 18.90 -1.52
C CYS A 402 1.93 19.16 -0.69
N GLY A 403 1.91 18.73 0.58
CA GLY A 403 0.82 18.97 1.52
C GLY A 403 0.65 20.45 1.92
N LEU A 404 1.65 21.30 1.72
CA LEU A 404 1.55 22.75 1.90
C LEU A 404 1.06 23.50 0.64
N CYS A 405 0.86 22.78 -0.48
CA CYS A 405 0.46 23.35 -1.77
C CYS A 405 -0.95 22.85 -2.17
N PRO A 406 -2.05 23.53 -1.81
CA PRO A 406 -3.41 23.14 -2.18
C PRO A 406 -3.65 22.95 -3.68
N LYS A 407 -2.92 23.67 -4.53
CA LYS A 407 -3.01 23.49 -5.99
C LYS A 407 -2.74 22.05 -6.43
N LEU A 408 -1.79 21.36 -5.80
CA LEU A 408 -1.52 19.95 -6.11
C LEU A 408 -2.70 19.05 -5.69
N GLY A 409 -3.29 19.31 -4.51
CA GLY A 409 -4.52 18.65 -4.09
C GLY A 409 -5.68 18.90 -5.05
N ALA A 410 -5.84 20.14 -5.53
CA ALA A 410 -6.87 20.51 -6.50
C ALA A 410 -6.69 19.76 -7.83
N VAL A 411 -5.47 19.65 -8.34
CA VAL A 411 -5.20 18.84 -9.55
C VAL A 411 -5.64 17.39 -9.32
N VAL A 412 -5.34 16.80 -8.17
CA VAL A 412 -5.76 15.43 -7.86
C VAL A 412 -7.28 15.31 -7.70
N SER A 413 -7.94 16.31 -7.11
CA SER A 413 -9.39 16.29 -6.86
C SER A 413 -10.24 16.33 -8.13
N ILE A 414 -9.71 16.87 -9.24
CA ILE A 414 -10.41 16.91 -10.55
C ILE A 414 -10.12 15.67 -11.41
N MET A 415 -9.37 14.71 -10.88
CA MET A 415 -9.01 13.49 -11.63
C MET A 415 -10.26 12.68 -11.97
N PRO A 416 -10.51 12.38 -13.26
CA PRO A 416 -11.62 11.53 -13.65
C PRO A 416 -11.53 10.16 -13.00
N GLN A 417 -12.67 9.63 -12.55
CA GLN A 417 -12.73 8.31 -11.92
C GLN A 417 -12.18 7.20 -12.85
N SER A 418 -12.39 7.30 -14.15
CA SER A 418 -11.84 6.37 -15.14
C SER A 418 -10.30 6.42 -15.21
N VAL A 419 -9.69 7.61 -15.11
CA VAL A 419 -8.21 7.74 -15.00
C VAL A 419 -7.71 7.11 -13.71
N LEU A 420 -8.39 7.41 -12.58
CA LEU A 420 -8.10 6.80 -11.29
C LEU A 420 -8.24 5.28 -11.34
N GLY A 421 -9.28 4.77 -11.99
CA GLY A 421 -9.55 3.34 -12.12
C GLY A 421 -8.49 2.59 -12.91
N GLY A 422 -8.01 3.16 -14.03
CA GLY A 422 -6.90 2.59 -14.80
C GLY A 422 -5.63 2.43 -13.96
N ALA A 423 -5.32 3.41 -13.11
CA ALA A 423 -4.21 3.36 -12.17
C ALA A 423 -4.48 2.40 -10.99
N ALA A 424 -5.69 2.45 -10.42
CA ALA A 424 -6.08 1.68 -9.24
C ALA A 424 -6.06 0.17 -9.49
N VAL A 425 -6.53 -0.28 -10.66
CA VAL A 425 -6.45 -1.70 -11.05
C VAL A 425 -5.01 -2.21 -10.99
N MET A 426 -4.05 -1.44 -11.51
CA MET A 426 -2.63 -1.82 -11.46
C MET A 426 -2.07 -1.81 -10.03
N MET A 427 -2.46 -0.81 -9.21
CA MET A 427 -2.02 -0.72 -7.82
C MET A 427 -2.56 -1.89 -6.99
N PHE A 428 -3.85 -2.18 -7.07
CA PHE A 428 -4.48 -3.24 -6.29
C PHE A 428 -4.01 -4.63 -6.73
N ALA A 429 -3.80 -4.83 -8.05
CA ALA A 429 -3.15 -6.04 -8.56
C ALA A 429 -1.71 -6.20 -8.02
N SER A 430 -0.98 -5.12 -7.81
CA SER A 430 0.36 -5.18 -7.20
C SER A 430 0.31 -5.63 -5.73
N ILE A 431 -0.74 -5.26 -4.98
CA ILE A 431 -0.95 -5.75 -3.61
C ILE A 431 -1.21 -7.26 -3.62
N VAL A 432 -2.04 -7.76 -4.58
CA VAL A 432 -2.24 -9.21 -4.76
C VAL A 432 -0.91 -9.94 -4.96
N VAL A 433 -0.06 -9.42 -5.85
CA VAL A 433 1.26 -10.01 -6.12
C VAL A 433 2.15 -9.99 -4.88
N SER A 434 2.14 -8.89 -4.10
CA SER A 434 2.87 -8.81 -2.83
C SER A 434 2.40 -9.88 -1.83
N GLY A 435 1.09 -10.11 -1.72
CA GLY A 435 0.53 -11.17 -0.90
C GLY A 435 1.02 -12.56 -1.33
N ILE A 436 1.03 -12.84 -2.64
CA ILE A 436 1.58 -14.10 -3.20
C ILE A 436 3.06 -14.25 -2.84
N GLN A 437 3.85 -13.19 -2.99
CA GLN A 437 5.27 -13.21 -2.66
C GLN A 437 5.52 -13.49 -1.16
N LEU A 438 4.66 -12.97 -0.28
CA LEU A 438 4.75 -13.27 1.16
C LEU A 438 4.40 -14.72 1.45
N ILE A 439 3.31 -15.26 0.89
CA ILE A 439 2.89 -16.65 1.07
C ILE A 439 4.01 -17.62 0.62
N THR A 440 4.65 -17.34 -0.52
CA THR A 440 5.68 -18.22 -1.09
C THR A 440 7.05 -18.13 -0.39
N ARG A 441 7.20 -17.30 0.65
CA ARG A 441 8.41 -17.30 1.49
C ARG A 441 8.50 -18.53 2.38
N GLU A 442 7.36 -19.14 2.71
CA GLU A 442 7.28 -20.39 3.45
C GLU A 442 6.93 -21.53 2.50
N PRO A 443 7.33 -22.77 2.81
CA PRO A 443 6.94 -23.94 2.04
C PRO A 443 5.41 -24.08 1.97
N LEU A 444 4.87 -24.36 0.78
CA LEU A 444 3.44 -24.60 0.58
C LEU A 444 3.05 -26.00 1.05
N THR A 445 3.17 -26.26 2.33
CA THR A 445 2.75 -27.52 2.96
C THR A 445 1.23 -27.69 2.88
N PRO A 446 0.70 -28.92 3.06
CA PRO A 446 -0.76 -29.14 3.12
C PRO A 446 -1.45 -28.27 4.20
N ARG A 447 -0.76 -28.01 5.32
CA ARG A 447 -1.23 -27.09 6.37
C ARG A 447 -1.34 -25.65 5.86
N ASN A 448 -0.26 -25.11 5.29
CA ASN A 448 -0.22 -23.75 4.77
C ASN A 448 -1.19 -23.54 3.63
N LEU A 449 -1.32 -24.51 2.72
CA LEU A 449 -2.32 -24.49 1.65
C LEU A 449 -3.76 -24.45 2.20
N SER A 450 -4.05 -25.20 3.28
CA SER A 450 -5.37 -25.19 3.92
C SER A 450 -5.69 -23.83 4.54
N ILE A 451 -4.70 -23.19 5.21
CA ILE A 451 -4.86 -21.84 5.77
C ILE A 451 -5.23 -20.85 4.65
N VAL A 452 -4.43 -20.81 3.58
CA VAL A 452 -4.63 -19.89 2.46
C VAL A 452 -5.99 -20.14 1.78
N SER A 453 -6.29 -21.41 1.44
CA SER A 453 -7.49 -21.76 0.68
C SER A 453 -8.78 -21.42 1.42
N VAL A 454 -8.87 -21.81 2.69
CA VAL A 454 -10.09 -21.60 3.49
C VAL A 454 -10.25 -20.13 3.85
N ALA A 455 -9.16 -19.44 4.22
CA ALA A 455 -9.21 -18.02 4.55
C ALA A 455 -9.62 -17.16 3.35
N LEU A 456 -9.04 -17.40 2.16
CA LEU A 456 -9.43 -16.69 0.95
C LEU A 456 -10.84 -17.05 0.50
N GLY A 457 -11.21 -18.35 0.55
CA GLY A 457 -12.54 -18.80 0.14
C GLY A 457 -13.65 -18.17 0.96
N LEU A 458 -13.53 -18.19 2.30
CA LEU A 458 -14.49 -17.56 3.20
C LEU A 458 -14.42 -16.03 3.14
N GLY A 459 -13.22 -15.45 3.14
CA GLY A 459 -13.04 -14.01 3.10
C GLY A 459 -13.61 -13.40 1.82
N TYR A 460 -13.19 -13.87 0.67
CA TYR A 460 -13.70 -13.38 -0.60
C TYR A 460 -15.20 -13.71 -0.78
N GLY A 461 -15.64 -14.92 -0.38
CA GLY A 461 -17.03 -15.34 -0.49
C GLY A 461 -17.98 -14.48 0.33
N ILE A 462 -17.63 -14.18 1.59
CA ILE A 462 -18.44 -13.28 2.46
C ILE A 462 -18.40 -11.85 1.91
N GLY A 463 -17.22 -11.37 1.48
CA GLY A 463 -17.10 -10.04 0.89
C GLY A 463 -17.92 -9.85 -0.38
N ALA A 464 -18.01 -10.88 -1.22
CA ALA A 464 -18.81 -10.87 -2.45
C ALA A 464 -20.32 -11.04 -2.18
N ASN A 465 -20.70 -11.71 -1.09
CA ASN A 465 -22.08 -11.98 -0.73
C ASN A 465 -22.33 -11.79 0.79
N PRO A 466 -22.35 -10.54 1.28
CA PRO A 466 -22.58 -10.25 2.70
C PRO A 466 -23.92 -10.77 3.23
N ALA A 467 -24.90 -10.97 2.34
CA ALA A 467 -26.22 -11.48 2.71
C ALA A 467 -26.19 -12.87 3.35
N VAL A 468 -25.10 -13.63 3.17
CA VAL A 468 -24.93 -14.94 3.85
C VAL A 468 -24.93 -14.81 5.37
N LEU A 469 -24.60 -13.63 5.91
CA LEU A 469 -24.60 -13.33 7.34
C LEU A 469 -25.92 -12.72 7.85
N ALA A 470 -26.94 -12.53 7.00
CA ALA A 470 -28.18 -11.86 7.38
C ALA A 470 -28.94 -12.54 8.54
N GLY A 471 -28.79 -13.86 8.71
CA GLY A 471 -29.39 -14.61 9.84
C GLY A 471 -28.49 -14.74 11.06
N SER A 472 -27.29 -14.16 11.05
CA SER A 472 -26.34 -14.21 12.17
C SER A 472 -26.63 -13.10 13.20
N PRO A 473 -26.12 -13.22 14.44
CA PRO A 473 -26.20 -12.12 15.41
C PRO A 473 -25.66 -10.80 14.84
N GLU A 474 -26.27 -9.67 15.20
CA GLU A 474 -25.98 -8.35 14.64
C GLU A 474 -24.48 -8.02 14.70
N PHE A 475 -23.80 -8.35 15.80
CA PHE A 475 -22.36 -8.09 15.93
C PHE A 475 -21.50 -8.89 14.91
N VAL A 476 -21.93 -10.08 14.49
CA VAL A 476 -21.26 -10.88 13.46
C VAL A 476 -21.40 -10.22 12.09
N GLY A 477 -22.62 -9.80 11.76
CA GLY A 477 -22.88 -9.02 10.54
C GLY A 477 -22.11 -7.72 10.49
N LEU A 478 -22.01 -7.02 11.63
CA LEU A 478 -21.28 -5.76 11.76
C LEU A 478 -19.77 -5.94 11.54
N ILE A 479 -19.15 -6.97 12.11
CA ILE A 479 -17.71 -7.20 12.04
C ILE A 479 -17.31 -7.81 10.69
N PHE A 480 -18.00 -8.86 10.25
CA PHE A 480 -17.59 -9.66 9.09
C PHE A 480 -18.32 -9.30 7.78
N GLY A 481 -19.54 -8.73 7.88
CA GLY A 481 -20.34 -8.38 6.70
C GLY A 481 -19.83 -7.13 5.96
N GLY A 482 -19.09 -6.26 6.64
CA GLY A 482 -18.56 -5.02 6.06
C GLY A 482 -17.36 -5.22 5.16
N SER A 483 -16.56 -6.26 5.37
CA SER A 483 -15.35 -6.51 4.59
C SER A 483 -14.91 -7.96 4.66
N GLY A 484 -14.74 -8.58 3.49
CA GLY A 484 -14.20 -9.94 3.38
C GLY A 484 -12.76 -10.08 3.90
N ILE A 485 -12.02 -8.97 3.98
CA ILE A 485 -10.66 -8.92 4.50
C ILE A 485 -10.61 -9.33 5.97
N VAL A 486 -11.57 -8.82 6.76
CA VAL A 486 -11.70 -9.14 8.19
C VAL A 486 -11.98 -10.64 8.39
N ALA A 487 -12.86 -11.19 7.57
CA ALA A 487 -13.18 -12.63 7.61
C ALA A 487 -11.95 -13.48 7.21
N ALA A 488 -11.25 -13.11 6.14
CA ALA A 488 -10.02 -13.78 5.72
C ALA A 488 -8.95 -13.77 6.81
N ALA A 489 -8.70 -12.62 7.43
CA ALA A 489 -7.71 -12.47 8.49
C ALA A 489 -8.05 -13.31 9.72
N ALA A 490 -9.30 -13.25 10.20
CA ALA A 490 -9.76 -14.04 11.33
C ALA A 490 -9.60 -15.54 11.07
N VAL A 491 -10.03 -16.02 9.90
CA VAL A 491 -9.93 -17.43 9.53
C VAL A 491 -8.47 -17.87 9.42
N ALA A 492 -7.60 -17.06 8.79
CA ALA A 492 -6.17 -17.38 8.67
C ALA A 492 -5.50 -17.51 10.03
N ILE A 493 -5.76 -16.58 10.95
CA ILE A 493 -5.23 -16.61 12.33
C ILE A 493 -5.76 -17.82 13.08
N ILE A 494 -7.07 -18.08 13.06
CA ILE A 494 -7.69 -19.22 13.76
C ILE A 494 -7.10 -20.54 13.24
N LEU A 495 -7.03 -20.72 11.92
CA LEU A 495 -6.49 -21.95 11.35
C LEU A 495 -5.00 -22.11 11.67
N ASN A 496 -4.22 -21.03 11.69
CA ASN A 496 -2.83 -21.09 12.10
C ASN A 496 -2.64 -21.56 13.56
N ILE A 497 -3.61 -21.27 14.44
CA ILE A 497 -3.58 -21.69 15.84
C ILE A 497 -4.06 -23.15 16.00
N VAL A 498 -5.13 -23.51 15.26
CA VAL A 498 -5.83 -24.79 15.47
C VAL A 498 -5.19 -25.93 14.70
N LEU A 499 -4.68 -25.68 13.48
CA LEU A 499 -4.09 -26.76 12.69
C LEU A 499 -2.75 -27.22 13.29
N PRO A 500 -2.51 -28.55 13.31
CA PRO A 500 -1.26 -29.11 13.82
C PRO A 500 -0.08 -28.58 13.02
N LYS A 501 1.05 -28.30 13.72
CA LYS A 501 2.27 -27.87 13.07
C LYS A 501 2.88 -29.00 12.25
N ASP A 502 3.46 -28.68 11.12
CA ASP A 502 4.18 -29.63 10.28
C ASP A 502 5.41 -30.20 11.01
N GLU A 503 5.82 -31.40 10.64
CA GLU A 503 6.93 -32.10 11.32
C GLU A 503 8.24 -31.32 11.25
N ASN A 504 8.49 -30.60 10.18
CA ASN A 504 9.66 -29.73 10.01
C ASN A 504 9.66 -28.48 10.91
N GLU A 505 8.49 -28.06 11.40
CA GLU A 505 8.37 -26.97 12.38
C GLU A 505 8.50 -27.46 13.83
N LYS A 506 8.44 -28.79 14.06
CA LYS A 506 8.54 -29.40 15.39
C LYS A 506 9.97 -29.59 15.88
N THR A 507 10.97 -29.41 15.00
CA THR A 507 12.39 -29.54 15.37
C THR A 507 12.99 -28.13 15.57
N PRO A 508 13.04 -27.59 16.81
CA PRO A 508 13.87 -26.44 17.07
C PRO A 508 15.32 -26.92 17.13
N GLU A 509 16.20 -26.31 16.32
CA GLU A 509 17.65 -26.17 16.59
C GLU A 509 18.21 -26.91 17.81
N LYS A 510 18.41 -28.22 17.71
CA LYS A 510 19.23 -28.96 18.67
C LYS A 510 20.62 -29.30 18.11
N ASP A 511 20.87 -29.00 16.82
CA ASP A 511 22.12 -29.43 16.17
C ASP A 511 23.10 -28.30 15.84
N ALA A 512 22.95 -27.11 16.44
CA ALA A 512 23.93 -26.02 16.29
C ALA A 512 25.04 -26.02 17.37
N ASN A 513 25.09 -27.03 18.23
CA ASN A 513 26.16 -27.20 19.24
C ASN A 513 26.55 -28.69 19.41
N ALA A 514 26.92 -29.36 18.31
CA ALA A 514 27.65 -30.60 18.36
C ALA A 514 28.93 -30.52 17.53
#